data_6422a99ee0e7ad039f3dd413a60e97e6
#
_entry.id   6422a99ee0e7ad039f3dd413a60e97e6
#
_cell.length_a   1.000
_cell.length_b   1.000
_cell.length_c   1.000
_cell.angle_alpha   90.00
_cell.angle_beta   90.00
_cell.angle_gamma   90.00
#
_symmetry.space_group_name_H-M   'P 1'
#
loop_
_entity.id
_entity.type
_entity.pdbx_description
1 polymer ?
#
loop_
_entity_poly.entity_id
_entity_poly.type
_entity_poly.pdbx_seq_one_letter_code
_entity_poly.pdbx_strand_id
1 'polypeptide(L)'
;QVTRTLATHPRRDRLTVVNIGTAGALRDGLSGTFEIGTVLNHDLSAEPIRRLGLDPRERIVLDASLPTTLASGDLFVTEAADRDRLAEQADLVDMEGYAVVAACQAFDVPVRVVKHVSDDADASAFDWATLVDTSARDLAAWFTANVSST
;
A
#
# COMPACT_ATOMS: atom_id res chain seq x y z
N GLN A 1 9.88 0.28 11.99
CA GLN A 1 10.15 -1.11 12.43
C GLN A 1 10.74 -1.96 11.31
N VAL A 2 10.18 -1.94 10.10
CA VAL A 2 10.65 -2.72 8.93
C VAL A 2 12.14 -2.46 8.67
N THR A 3 12.55 -1.21 8.53
CA THR A 3 13.95 -0.79 8.33
C THR A 3 14.90 -1.42 9.36
N ARG A 4 14.53 -1.37 10.65
CA ARG A 4 15.34 -1.95 11.73
C ARG A 4 15.47 -3.47 11.58
N THR A 5 14.36 -4.15 11.27
CA THR A 5 14.35 -5.60 11.07
C THR A 5 15.26 -5.98 9.89
N LEU A 6 15.12 -5.31 8.76
CA LEU A 6 15.94 -5.58 7.56
C LEU A 6 17.42 -5.29 7.80
N ALA A 7 17.74 -4.20 8.51
CA ALA A 7 19.13 -3.83 8.82
C ALA A 7 19.85 -4.87 9.67
N THR A 8 19.13 -5.58 10.54
CA THR A 8 19.73 -6.52 11.51
C THR A 8 19.53 -8.00 11.17
N HIS A 9 18.72 -8.32 10.17
CA HIS A 9 18.42 -9.71 9.82
C HIS A 9 19.62 -10.42 9.17
N PRO A 10 20.12 -11.55 9.73
CA PRO A 10 21.36 -12.18 9.29
C PRO A 10 21.27 -12.84 7.91
N ARG A 11 20.07 -13.15 7.43
CA ARG A 11 19.83 -13.80 6.14
C ARG A 11 18.83 -12.99 5.29
N ARG A 12 19.08 -11.71 5.18
CA ARG A 12 18.24 -10.77 4.43
C ARG A 12 18.08 -11.16 2.96
N ASP A 13 19.10 -11.76 2.38
CA ASP A 13 19.15 -12.29 1.01
C ASP A 13 18.12 -13.38 0.73
N ARG A 14 17.52 -13.97 1.76
CA ARG A 14 16.50 -15.02 1.64
C ARG A 14 15.10 -14.57 2.06
N LEU A 15 14.93 -13.30 2.35
CA LEU A 15 13.64 -12.77 2.75
C LEU A 15 12.82 -12.33 1.55
N THR A 16 11.52 -12.51 1.65
CA THR A 16 10.50 -11.78 0.94
C THR A 16 9.58 -11.14 1.97
N VAL A 17 9.37 -9.85 1.88
CA VAL A 17 8.42 -9.13 2.75
C VAL A 17 7.04 -9.20 2.12
N VAL A 18 6.01 -9.48 2.92
CA VAL A 18 4.61 -9.33 2.52
C VAL A 18 3.98 -8.27 3.42
N ASN A 19 3.66 -7.12 2.84
CA ASN A 19 2.86 -6.09 3.52
C ASN A 19 1.39 -6.42 3.30
N ILE A 20 0.70 -6.78 4.36
CA ILE A 20 -0.69 -7.21 4.34
C ILE A 20 -1.51 -6.32 5.28
N GLY A 21 -2.65 -5.83 4.84
CA GLY A 21 -3.48 -4.93 5.63
C GLY A 21 -4.72 -4.44 4.90
N THR A 22 -5.46 -3.52 5.52
CA THR A 22 -6.63 -2.87 4.93
C THR A 22 -6.27 -1.64 4.13
N ALA A 23 -7.17 -1.20 3.27
CA ALA A 23 -7.09 0.04 2.52
C ALA A 23 -8.50 0.58 2.21
N GLY A 24 -8.64 1.89 2.10
CA GLY A 24 -9.84 2.54 1.61
C GLY A 24 -9.91 2.49 0.09
N ALA A 25 -11.12 2.33 -0.47
CA ALA A 25 -11.38 2.39 -1.90
C ALA A 25 -11.50 3.84 -2.38
N LEU A 26 -10.65 4.24 -3.31
CA LEU A 26 -10.74 5.58 -3.93
C LEU A 26 -11.75 5.63 -5.08
N ARG A 27 -12.15 4.47 -5.61
CA ARG A 27 -13.12 4.36 -6.71
C ARG A 27 -14.31 3.53 -6.27
N ASP A 28 -15.49 3.91 -6.72
CA ASP A 28 -16.72 3.20 -6.40
C ASP A 28 -16.70 1.75 -6.92
N GLY A 29 -17.26 0.86 -6.13
CA GLY A 29 -17.44 -0.55 -6.50
C GLY A 29 -16.19 -1.43 -6.33
N LEU A 30 -15.07 -0.90 -5.84
CA LEU A 30 -13.93 -1.72 -5.47
C LEU A 30 -14.22 -2.43 -4.14
N SER A 31 -14.01 -3.74 -4.11
CA SER A 31 -14.19 -4.57 -2.91
C SER A 31 -13.31 -5.82 -2.98
N GLY A 32 -13.01 -6.43 -1.83
CA GLY A 32 -12.22 -7.64 -1.76
C GLY A 32 -10.71 -7.38 -1.62
N THR A 33 -9.90 -8.37 -1.98
CA THR A 33 -8.45 -8.36 -1.77
C THR A 33 -7.71 -8.12 -3.08
N PHE A 34 -6.76 -7.18 -3.06
CA PHE A 34 -5.95 -6.78 -4.20
C PHE A 34 -4.47 -6.99 -3.90
N GLU A 35 -3.72 -7.54 -4.84
CA GLU A 35 -2.28 -7.46 -4.89
C GLU A 35 -1.89 -6.19 -5.67
N ILE A 36 -0.95 -5.42 -5.12
CA ILE A 36 -0.63 -4.07 -5.58
C ILE A 36 0.52 -4.10 -6.57
N GLY A 37 0.29 -3.56 -7.75
CA GLY A 37 1.32 -3.42 -8.80
C GLY A 37 2.18 -2.17 -8.64
N THR A 38 1.62 -1.09 -8.11
CA THR A 38 2.32 0.19 -7.96
C THR A 38 1.96 0.84 -6.63
N VAL A 39 2.94 1.41 -5.94
CA VAL A 39 2.71 2.28 -4.77
C VAL A 39 3.06 3.72 -5.10
N LEU A 40 2.28 4.67 -4.57
CA LEU A 40 2.42 6.11 -4.77
C LEU A 40 2.47 6.80 -3.40
N ASN A 41 3.52 7.61 -3.15
CA ASN A 41 3.54 8.51 -1.99
C ASN A 41 2.75 9.80 -2.33
N HIS A 42 1.56 9.93 -1.79
CA HIS A 42 0.70 11.07 -2.08
C HIS A 42 0.97 12.31 -1.22
N ASP A 43 1.79 12.20 -0.17
CA ASP A 43 2.20 13.33 0.67
C ASP A 43 3.39 14.10 0.07
N LEU A 44 4.08 13.48 -0.90
CA LEU A 44 5.27 14.08 -1.48
C LEU A 44 4.91 15.11 -2.56
N SER A 45 5.35 16.35 -2.37
CA SER A 45 5.28 17.39 -3.39
C SER A 45 6.33 17.12 -4.49
N ALA A 46 6.03 16.22 -5.42
CA ALA A 46 6.97 15.71 -6.40
C ALA A 46 7.37 16.77 -7.45
N GLU A 47 6.45 17.60 -7.89
CA GLU A 47 6.70 18.58 -8.96
C GLU A 47 7.80 19.63 -8.63
N PRO A 48 7.84 20.24 -7.44
CA PRO A 48 8.95 21.09 -7.05
C PRO A 48 10.32 20.37 -7.08
N ILE A 49 10.36 19.09 -6.69
CA ILE A 49 11.58 18.28 -6.67
C ILE A 49 12.06 18.01 -8.11
N ARG A 50 11.14 17.67 -9.03
CA ARG A 50 11.45 17.50 -10.45
C ARG A 50 12.01 18.78 -11.09
N ARG A 51 11.50 19.95 -10.72
CA ARG A 51 12.02 21.25 -11.19
C ARG A 51 13.48 21.51 -10.78
N LEU A 52 13.93 20.85 -9.71
CA LEU A 52 15.34 20.88 -9.30
C LEU A 52 16.21 19.88 -10.05
N GLY A 53 15.65 19.11 -10.99
CA GLY A 53 16.35 18.07 -11.73
C GLY A 53 16.55 16.77 -10.93
N LEU A 54 15.82 16.59 -9.83
CA LEU A 54 15.91 15.41 -9.00
C LEU A 54 14.72 14.46 -9.25
N ASP A 55 14.93 13.17 -9.05
CA ASP A 55 13.87 12.16 -9.04
C ASP A 55 13.22 12.07 -7.64
N PRO A 56 11.97 12.47 -7.48
CA PRO A 56 11.28 12.41 -6.19
C PRO A 56 10.96 10.98 -5.75
N ARG A 57 10.98 10.02 -6.68
CA ARG A 57 10.63 8.60 -6.45
C ARG A 57 9.27 8.42 -5.76
N GLU A 58 8.34 9.29 -6.00
CA GLU A 58 6.99 9.23 -5.39
C GLU A 58 6.20 7.99 -5.82
N ARG A 59 6.60 7.38 -6.95
CA ARG A 59 5.96 6.18 -7.51
C ARG A 59 6.96 5.04 -7.64
N ILE A 60 6.60 3.85 -7.15
CA ILE A 60 7.39 2.64 -7.22
C ILE A 60 6.56 1.53 -7.85
N VAL A 61 7.00 1.00 -8.98
CA VAL A 61 6.40 -0.17 -9.62
C VAL A 61 6.97 -1.43 -8.98
N LEU A 62 6.09 -2.29 -8.49
CA LEU A 62 6.41 -3.60 -7.93
C LEU A 62 6.26 -4.70 -8.99
N ASP A 63 5.13 -4.68 -9.69
CA ASP A 63 4.80 -5.60 -10.77
C ASP A 63 3.91 -4.88 -11.80
N ALA A 64 4.46 -4.66 -13.00
CA ALA A 64 3.76 -3.97 -14.08
C ALA A 64 2.58 -4.79 -14.67
N SER A 65 2.49 -6.07 -14.37
CA SER A 65 1.36 -6.93 -14.80
C SER A 65 0.11 -6.75 -13.92
N LEU A 66 0.28 -6.20 -12.70
CA LEU A 66 -0.81 -5.94 -11.77
C LEU A 66 -1.30 -4.50 -11.95
N PRO A 67 -2.60 -4.28 -12.24
CA PRO A 67 -3.11 -2.96 -12.58
C PRO A 67 -3.32 -2.04 -11.38
N THR A 68 -3.45 -2.59 -10.16
CA THR A 68 -3.88 -1.83 -8.99
C THR A 68 -2.78 -0.94 -8.45
N THR A 69 -3.10 0.35 -8.27
CA THR A 69 -2.23 1.34 -7.64
C THR A 69 -2.73 1.69 -6.24
N LEU A 70 -1.81 1.67 -5.27
CA LEU A 70 -2.03 2.08 -3.88
C LEU A 70 -1.40 3.44 -3.61
N ALA A 71 -2.19 4.43 -3.22
CA ALA A 71 -1.68 5.68 -2.65
C ALA A 71 -1.41 5.48 -1.15
N SER A 72 -0.26 5.94 -0.68
CA SER A 72 0.12 5.86 0.75
C SER A 72 0.56 7.23 1.25
N GLY A 73 0.14 7.60 2.46
CA GLY A 73 0.54 8.84 3.11
C GLY A 73 -0.08 9.00 4.50
N ASP A 74 0.31 10.03 5.21
CA ASP A 74 -0.14 10.27 6.59
C ASP A 74 -1.55 10.88 6.67
N LEU A 75 -2.12 11.32 5.54
CA LEU A 75 -3.48 11.81 5.48
C LEU A 75 -4.48 10.65 5.61
N PHE A 76 -5.29 10.67 6.67
CA PHE A 76 -6.44 9.79 6.79
C PHE A 76 -7.58 10.35 5.92
N VAL A 77 -7.88 9.68 4.82
CA VAL A 77 -8.82 10.18 3.80
C VAL A 77 -10.26 9.92 4.25
N THR A 78 -11.00 11.00 4.52
CA THR A 78 -12.42 10.99 4.93
C THR A 78 -13.25 11.99 4.15
N GLU A 79 -12.61 12.90 3.42
CA GLU A 79 -13.25 13.97 2.67
C GLU A 79 -13.33 13.61 1.18
N ALA A 80 -14.50 13.80 0.57
CA ALA A 80 -14.73 13.51 -0.84
C ALA A 80 -13.72 14.21 -1.77
N ALA A 81 -13.35 15.45 -1.48
CA ALA A 81 -12.40 16.19 -2.29
C ALA A 81 -10.98 15.56 -2.32
N ASP A 82 -10.53 15.00 -1.19
CA ASP A 82 -9.25 14.30 -1.13
C ASP A 82 -9.33 12.95 -1.82
N ARG A 83 -10.43 12.21 -1.62
CA ARG A 83 -10.72 10.96 -2.31
C ARG A 83 -10.70 11.15 -3.82
N ASP A 84 -11.46 12.13 -4.35
CA ASP A 84 -11.55 12.42 -5.79
C ASP A 84 -10.18 12.77 -6.37
N ARG A 85 -9.42 13.61 -5.69
CA ARG A 85 -8.06 14.00 -6.09
C ARG A 85 -7.12 12.80 -6.18
N LEU A 86 -7.18 11.89 -5.22
CA LEU A 86 -6.34 10.69 -5.20
C LEU A 86 -6.81 9.64 -6.20
N ALA A 87 -8.12 9.54 -6.46
CA ALA A 87 -8.70 8.64 -7.45
C ALA A 87 -8.22 8.90 -8.90
N GLU A 88 -7.72 10.11 -9.19
CA GLU A 88 -7.10 10.40 -10.48
C GLU A 88 -5.81 9.58 -10.73
N GLN A 89 -5.14 9.12 -9.66
CA GLN A 89 -3.82 8.52 -9.73
C GLN A 89 -3.71 7.11 -9.12
N ALA A 90 -4.69 6.71 -8.29
CA ALA A 90 -4.67 5.45 -7.55
C ALA A 90 -6.07 4.85 -7.43
N ASP A 91 -6.12 3.59 -7.05
CA ASP A 91 -7.34 2.82 -6.85
C ASP A 91 -7.68 2.67 -5.36
N LEU A 92 -6.65 2.51 -4.53
CA LEU A 92 -6.75 2.31 -3.09
C LEU A 92 -5.88 3.31 -2.34
N VAL A 93 -6.18 3.52 -1.05
CA VAL A 93 -5.37 4.36 -0.15
C VAL A 93 -5.10 3.65 1.19
N ASP A 94 -3.87 3.78 1.68
CA ASP A 94 -3.44 3.37 3.02
C ASP A 94 -2.44 4.37 3.63
N MET A 95 -1.87 4.03 4.77
CA MET A 95 -0.93 4.91 5.47
C MET A 95 0.51 4.38 5.56
N GLU A 96 0.81 3.14 5.11
CA GLU A 96 2.11 2.51 5.35
C GLU A 96 2.77 1.87 4.11
N GLY A 97 1.99 1.51 3.09
CA GLY A 97 2.45 0.67 1.99
C GLY A 97 3.68 1.20 1.30
N TYR A 98 3.71 2.48 0.95
CA TYR A 98 4.86 3.10 0.32
C TYR A 98 6.12 3.05 1.22
N ALA A 99 5.98 3.36 2.51
CA ALA A 99 7.12 3.39 3.43
C ALA A 99 7.74 1.99 3.61
N VAL A 100 6.91 0.94 3.64
CA VAL A 100 7.37 -0.45 3.69
C VAL A 100 8.12 -0.82 2.41
N VAL A 101 7.56 -0.48 1.24
CA VAL A 101 8.17 -0.74 -0.07
C VAL A 101 9.51 -0.02 -0.21
N ALA A 102 9.55 1.28 0.11
CA ALA A 102 10.78 2.07 0.04
C ALA A 102 11.88 1.51 0.96
N ALA A 103 11.52 1.06 2.17
CA ALA A 103 12.45 0.38 3.06
C ALA A 103 12.97 -0.92 2.46
N CYS A 104 12.11 -1.77 1.89
CA CYS A 104 12.52 -3.01 1.25
C CYS A 104 13.47 -2.78 0.07
N GLN A 105 13.16 -1.80 -0.79
CA GLN A 105 14.05 -1.43 -1.89
C GLN A 105 15.44 -0.95 -1.43
N ALA A 106 15.49 -0.17 -0.34
CA ALA A 106 16.76 0.31 0.21
C ALA A 106 17.69 -0.82 0.70
N PHE A 107 17.14 -2.01 0.92
CA PHE A 107 17.88 -3.21 1.35
C PHE A 107 17.91 -4.32 0.30
N ASP A 108 17.44 -4.07 -0.92
CA ASP A 108 17.33 -5.06 -2.02
C ASP A 108 16.55 -6.32 -1.61
N VAL A 109 15.46 -6.13 -0.82
CA VAL A 109 14.60 -7.22 -0.38
C VAL A 109 13.31 -7.21 -1.20
N PRO A 110 12.92 -8.33 -1.83
CA PRO A 110 11.64 -8.44 -2.51
C PRO A 110 10.47 -8.15 -1.59
N VAL A 111 9.46 -7.46 -2.11
CA VAL A 111 8.25 -7.11 -1.37
C VAL A 111 7.00 -7.32 -2.21
N ARG A 112 5.97 -7.87 -1.60
CA ARG A 112 4.60 -7.93 -2.12
C ARG A 112 3.71 -7.09 -1.21
N VAL A 113 2.77 -6.37 -1.80
CA VAL A 113 1.78 -5.58 -1.04
C VAL A 113 0.40 -6.11 -1.37
N VAL A 114 -0.36 -6.44 -0.34
CA VAL A 114 -1.71 -7.01 -0.45
C VAL A 114 -2.65 -6.25 0.46
N LYS A 115 -3.71 -5.71 -0.11
CA LYS A 115 -4.69 -4.90 0.61
C LYS A 115 -6.10 -5.44 0.42
N HIS A 116 -6.87 -5.44 1.50
CA HIS A 116 -8.30 -5.71 1.48
C HIS A 116 -9.06 -4.40 1.69
N VAL A 117 -10.05 -4.15 0.85
CA VAL A 117 -10.88 -2.94 0.97
C VAL A 117 -11.73 -3.03 2.23
N SER A 118 -11.54 -2.08 3.14
CA SER A 118 -12.30 -1.98 4.39
C SER A 118 -13.41 -0.94 4.34
N ASP A 119 -13.25 0.09 3.54
CA ASP A 119 -14.15 1.25 3.48
C ASP A 119 -13.99 1.97 2.12
N ASP A 120 -14.85 2.96 1.88
CA ASP A 120 -14.87 3.75 0.64
C ASP A 120 -14.02 5.03 0.70
N ALA A 121 -13.04 5.11 1.61
CA ALA A 121 -12.18 6.29 1.83
C ALA A 121 -13.00 7.59 2.00
N ASP A 122 -14.08 7.52 2.75
CA ASP A 122 -15.00 8.61 3.08
C ASP A 122 -15.37 8.57 4.57
N ALA A 123 -16.49 9.15 4.96
CA ALA A 123 -16.94 9.12 6.34
C ALA A 123 -17.16 7.69 6.90
N SER A 124 -17.33 6.66 6.06
CA SER A 124 -17.41 5.26 6.49
C SER A 124 -16.11 4.72 7.07
N ALA A 125 -14.97 5.36 6.76
CA ALA A 125 -13.67 5.02 7.34
C ALA A 125 -13.65 5.10 8.88
N PHE A 126 -14.53 5.88 9.50
CA PHE A 126 -14.66 5.91 10.96
C PHE A 126 -15.23 4.61 11.56
N ASP A 127 -15.88 3.78 10.75
CA ASP A 127 -16.38 2.46 11.15
C ASP A 127 -15.34 1.34 10.99
N TRP A 128 -14.11 1.69 10.58
CA TRP A 128 -13.01 0.76 10.32
C TRP A 128 -12.83 -0.31 11.42
N ALA A 129 -12.96 0.07 12.69
CA ALA A 129 -12.78 -0.85 13.81
C ALA A 129 -13.77 -2.04 13.78
N THR A 130 -14.95 -1.88 13.18
CA THR A 130 -15.97 -2.94 13.04
C THR A 130 -15.75 -3.78 11.78
N LEU A 131 -15.09 -3.23 10.77
CA LEU A 131 -14.84 -3.86 9.47
C LEU A 131 -13.54 -4.68 9.44
N VAL A 132 -12.60 -4.37 10.32
CA VAL A 132 -11.27 -4.97 10.35
C VAL A 132 -11.28 -6.48 10.58
N ASP A 133 -12.22 -7.00 11.38
CA ASP A 133 -12.32 -8.45 11.66
C ASP A 133 -12.66 -9.28 10.41
N THR A 134 -13.53 -8.75 9.54
CA THR A 134 -13.85 -9.40 8.25
C THR A 134 -12.66 -9.35 7.31
N SER A 135 -12.08 -8.18 7.16
CA SER A 135 -10.87 -7.97 6.35
C SER A 135 -9.71 -8.88 6.81
N ALA A 136 -9.53 -9.04 8.12
CA ALA A 136 -8.49 -9.90 8.67
C ALA A 136 -8.66 -11.37 8.28
N ARG A 137 -9.91 -11.89 8.23
CA ARG A 137 -10.20 -13.27 7.79
C ARG A 137 -9.87 -13.47 6.31
N ASP A 138 -10.26 -12.53 5.47
CA ASP A 138 -10.02 -12.62 4.02
C ASP A 138 -8.52 -12.50 3.70
N LEU A 139 -7.81 -11.62 4.40
CA LEU A 139 -6.35 -11.50 4.31
C LEU A 139 -5.64 -12.76 4.81
N ALA A 140 -6.10 -13.38 5.89
CA ALA A 140 -5.56 -14.64 6.39
C ALA A 140 -5.77 -15.80 5.40
N ALA A 141 -6.95 -15.87 4.77
CA ALA A 141 -7.24 -16.85 3.72
C ALA A 141 -6.32 -16.63 2.50
N TRP A 142 -6.18 -15.37 2.05
CA TRP A 142 -5.26 -15.04 0.97
C TRP A 142 -3.81 -15.45 1.30
N PHE A 143 -3.33 -15.11 2.50
CA PHE A 143 -1.97 -15.44 2.95
C PHE A 143 -1.73 -16.95 2.95
N THR A 144 -2.67 -17.73 3.48
CA THR A 144 -2.57 -19.18 3.52
C THR A 144 -2.51 -19.77 2.12
N ALA A 145 -3.30 -19.27 1.18
CA ALA A 145 -3.34 -19.77 -0.20
C ALA A 145 -2.08 -19.40 -1.02
N ASN A 146 -1.43 -18.25 -0.71
CA ASN A 146 -0.41 -17.67 -1.60
C ASN A 146 1.02 -17.66 -1.01
N VAL A 147 1.19 -17.88 0.28
CA VAL A 147 2.49 -17.75 0.96
C VAL A 147 2.90 -19.02 1.71
N SER A 148 1.95 -19.84 2.16
CA SER A 148 2.21 -21.01 3.02
C SER A 148 2.74 -22.26 2.29
N SER A 149 3.15 -22.16 1.03
CA SER A 149 3.56 -23.31 0.18
C SER A 149 5.04 -23.29 -0.20
N THR A 150 5.92 -22.81 0.71
CA THR A 150 7.38 -22.86 0.45
C THR A 150 8.11 -23.55 1.57
#